data_a8454c6f4c7f945c6c2293e639efc0d1
#
_entry.id   a8454c6f4c7f945c6c2293e639efc0d1
#
_cell.length_a   1.000
_cell.length_b   1.000
_cell.length_c   1.000
_cell.angle_alpha   90.00
_cell.angle_beta   90.00
_cell.angle_gamma   90.00
#
_symmetry.space_group_name_H-M   'P 1'
#
loop_
_entity.id
_entity.type
_entity.pdbx_description
1 polymer ?
#
loop_
_entity_poly.entity_id
_entity_poly.type
_entity_poly.pdbx_seq_one_letter_code
_entity_poly.pdbx_strand_id
1 'polypeptide(L)'
;MNYFTTIILILVSFYVLLLAVMFFFQAHFLYHPSVNSYLKDQTTNEPSEIKKVKITTKDNIELVGWSYNKDIEKFKTILFFHGNAGSLENRTYKLNHFKDLNVNFLIIAWRGFSGNEGKPNENGLYKDAKSAIKWLNSKGITKENIILYGESLGTGVAVEVAQNKNYAGVILESPFTSMINM
;
A
#
# COMPACT_ATOMS: atom_id res chain seq x y z
N MET A 1 30.46 41.03 -15.15
CA MET A 1 29.38 40.58 -14.27
C MET A 1 29.81 40.98 -12.86
N ASN A 2 29.00 41.72 -12.13
CA ASN A 2 29.41 42.13 -10.77
C ASN A 2 29.21 40.97 -9.74
N TYR A 3 29.87 41.02 -8.63
CA TYR A 3 29.84 39.97 -7.59
C TYR A 3 28.40 39.65 -7.14
N PHE A 4 27.52 40.65 -7.06
CA PHE A 4 26.11 40.48 -6.68
C PHE A 4 25.36 39.63 -7.68
N THR A 5 25.48 39.89 -8.99
CA THR A 5 24.85 39.10 -10.04
C THR A 5 25.38 37.65 -10.04
N THR A 6 26.66 37.45 -9.79
CA THR A 6 27.25 36.12 -9.70
C THR A 6 26.67 35.32 -8.54
N ILE A 7 26.53 35.93 -7.36
CA ILE A 7 25.94 35.29 -6.17
C ILE A 7 24.48 34.90 -6.47
N ILE A 8 23.69 35.78 -7.08
CA ILE A 8 22.29 35.47 -7.43
C ILE A 8 22.23 34.27 -8.37
N LEU A 9 23.07 34.22 -9.42
CA LEU A 9 23.09 33.13 -10.35
C LEU A 9 23.47 31.79 -9.69
N ILE A 10 24.44 31.82 -8.76
CA ILE A 10 24.78 30.62 -7.98
C ILE A 10 23.59 30.13 -7.14
N LEU A 11 22.93 31.04 -6.43
CA LEU A 11 21.77 30.68 -5.61
C LEU A 11 20.60 30.12 -6.44
N VAL A 12 20.31 30.74 -7.58
CA VAL A 12 19.26 30.25 -8.50
C VAL A 12 19.63 28.88 -9.07
N SER A 13 20.89 28.70 -9.49
CA SER A 13 21.36 27.40 -10.02
C SER A 13 21.29 26.31 -8.97
N PHE A 14 21.68 26.60 -7.71
CA PHE A 14 21.56 25.67 -6.60
C PHE A 14 20.11 25.31 -6.32
N TYR A 15 19.21 26.29 -6.31
CA TYR A 15 17.77 26.04 -6.13
C TYR A 15 17.17 25.14 -7.22
N VAL A 16 17.49 25.42 -8.48
CA VAL A 16 17.06 24.60 -9.63
C VAL A 16 17.59 23.16 -9.52
N LEU A 17 18.88 23.03 -9.12
CA LEU A 17 19.47 21.71 -8.88
C LEU A 17 18.74 20.93 -7.77
N LEU A 18 18.43 21.62 -6.67
CA LEU A 18 17.67 21.03 -5.55
C LEU A 18 16.31 20.53 -6.00
N LEU A 19 15.55 21.34 -6.77
CA LEU A 19 14.28 20.95 -7.33
C LEU A 19 14.40 19.74 -8.28
N ALA A 20 15.44 19.71 -9.11
CA ALA A 20 15.71 18.58 -9.99
C ALA A 20 16.00 17.30 -9.16
N VAL A 21 16.82 17.37 -8.14
CA VAL A 21 17.09 16.24 -7.23
C VAL A 21 15.80 15.76 -6.58
N MET A 22 14.98 16.64 -6.03
CA MET A 22 13.69 16.29 -5.43
C MET A 22 12.76 15.62 -6.44
N PHE A 23 12.69 16.13 -7.67
CA PHE A 23 11.85 15.56 -8.72
C PHE A 23 12.28 14.16 -9.15
N PHE A 24 13.57 13.94 -9.38
CA PHE A 24 14.07 12.64 -9.81
C PHE A 24 14.10 11.58 -8.72
N PHE A 25 14.29 11.99 -7.46
CA PHE A 25 14.38 11.08 -6.32
C PHE A 25 13.11 11.05 -5.44
N GLN A 26 12.01 11.68 -5.85
CA GLN A 26 10.76 11.73 -5.08
C GLN A 26 10.26 10.36 -4.61
N ALA A 27 10.39 9.34 -5.46
CA ALA A 27 9.97 7.98 -5.09
C ALA A 27 10.83 7.40 -3.96
N HIS A 28 12.13 7.73 -3.91
CA HIS A 28 13.02 7.31 -2.84
C HIS A 28 12.71 8.01 -1.51
N PHE A 29 12.29 9.27 -1.58
CA PHE A 29 11.87 10.02 -0.39
C PHE A 29 10.49 9.63 0.11
N LEU A 30 9.63 9.13 -0.77
CA LEU A 30 8.26 8.78 -0.42
C LEU A 30 8.14 7.33 0.07
N TYR A 31 8.75 6.37 -0.61
CA TYR A 31 8.58 4.95 -0.32
C TYR A 31 9.77 4.41 0.46
N HIS A 32 9.49 3.81 1.60
CA HIS A 32 10.48 3.23 2.51
C HIS A 32 10.21 1.74 2.76
N PRO A 33 10.36 0.88 1.74
CA PRO A 33 10.15 -0.55 1.90
C PRO A 33 11.19 -1.13 2.87
N SER A 34 10.76 -2.04 3.74
CA SER A 34 11.69 -2.81 4.54
C SER A 34 12.48 -3.77 3.65
N VAL A 35 13.79 -3.82 3.90
CA VAL A 35 14.72 -4.74 3.20
C VAL A 35 14.51 -6.18 3.67
N ASN A 36 13.88 -6.39 4.83
CA ASN A 36 13.61 -7.71 5.36
C ASN A 36 12.61 -8.42 4.46
N SER A 37 13.10 -9.44 3.80
CA SER A 37 12.30 -10.25 2.90
C SER A 37 11.45 -11.22 3.71
N TYR A 38 10.18 -10.91 3.85
CA TYR A 38 9.16 -11.80 4.36
C TYR A 38 9.18 -13.21 3.69
N LEU A 39 9.68 -13.30 2.45
CA LEU A 39 9.77 -14.55 1.71
C LEU A 39 10.94 -15.45 2.16
N LYS A 40 11.93 -14.91 2.86
CA LYS A 40 13.15 -15.67 3.27
C LYS A 40 13.02 -16.34 4.63
N ASP A 41 12.18 -15.82 5.51
CA ASP A 41 12.07 -16.32 6.87
C ASP A 41 10.73 -17.04 7.06
N GLN A 42 10.80 -18.37 7.12
CA GLN A 42 9.64 -19.22 7.40
C GLN A 42 9.29 -19.25 8.91
N THR A 43 10.02 -18.53 9.71
CA THR A 43 9.85 -18.44 11.17
C THR A 43 9.04 -17.24 11.62
N THR A 44 8.15 -16.76 10.77
CA THR A 44 7.29 -15.63 11.12
C THR A 44 6.34 -16.02 12.24
N ASN A 45 6.19 -15.16 13.24
CA ASN A 45 5.15 -15.21 14.27
C ASN A 45 3.75 -15.01 13.66
N GLU A 46 3.45 -15.73 12.56
CA GLU A 46 2.12 -15.70 11.97
C GLU A 46 1.14 -16.38 12.95
N PRO A 47 0.04 -15.71 13.27
CA PRO A 47 -1.04 -16.42 13.95
C PRO A 47 -1.46 -17.61 13.07
N SER A 48 -1.58 -18.79 13.66
CA SER A 48 -1.82 -20.09 12.97
C SER A 48 -3.02 -20.13 12.01
N GLU A 49 -3.88 -19.12 12.07
CA GLU A 49 -5.11 -19.01 11.25
C GLU A 49 -4.95 -18.08 10.05
N ILE A 50 -3.87 -17.28 9.99
CA ILE A 50 -3.60 -16.39 8.85
C ILE A 50 -2.88 -17.18 7.76
N LYS A 51 -3.43 -17.12 6.55
CA LYS A 51 -2.86 -17.79 5.38
C LYS A 51 -2.07 -16.81 4.53
N LYS A 52 -0.85 -17.19 4.18
CA LYS A 52 -0.09 -16.53 3.11
C LYS A 52 -0.80 -16.72 1.79
N VAL A 53 -0.91 -15.65 1.01
CA VAL A 53 -1.48 -15.68 -0.33
C VAL A 53 -0.53 -14.99 -1.30
N LYS A 54 -0.57 -15.44 -2.55
CA LYS A 54 0.12 -14.84 -3.68
C LYS A 54 -0.90 -14.32 -4.66
N ILE A 55 -0.72 -13.11 -5.11
CA ILE A 55 -1.64 -12.41 -6.01
C ILE A 55 -0.85 -11.90 -7.21
N THR A 56 -1.14 -12.40 -8.39
CA THR A 56 -0.51 -11.94 -9.61
C THR A 56 -1.21 -10.69 -10.13
N THR A 57 -0.46 -9.62 -10.33
CA THR A 57 -0.96 -8.37 -10.89
C THR A 57 -1.15 -8.47 -12.41
N LYS A 58 -1.87 -7.48 -12.99
CA LYS A 58 -2.06 -7.42 -14.45
C LYS A 58 -0.74 -7.30 -15.24
N ASP A 59 0.28 -6.74 -14.62
CA ASP A 59 1.63 -6.58 -15.17
C ASP A 59 2.62 -7.64 -14.66
N ASN A 60 2.10 -8.82 -14.26
CA ASN A 60 2.83 -10.05 -13.91
C ASN A 60 3.76 -9.93 -12.69
N ILE A 61 3.51 -9.01 -11.78
CA ILE A 61 4.20 -8.96 -10.49
C ILE A 61 3.46 -9.87 -9.51
N GLU A 62 4.17 -10.74 -8.80
CA GLU A 62 3.62 -11.54 -7.73
C GLU A 62 3.69 -10.76 -6.42
N LEU A 63 2.52 -10.47 -5.84
CA LEU A 63 2.40 -9.82 -4.54
C LEU A 63 2.14 -10.85 -3.46
N VAL A 64 2.81 -10.68 -2.33
CA VAL A 64 2.54 -11.43 -1.11
C VAL A 64 1.45 -10.73 -0.32
N GLY A 65 0.57 -11.49 0.27
CA GLY A 65 -0.46 -11.00 1.18
C GLY A 65 -0.75 -11.99 2.31
N TRP A 66 -1.49 -11.52 3.28
CA TRP A 66 -2.05 -12.32 4.36
C TRP A 66 -3.56 -12.25 4.34
N SER A 67 -4.21 -13.40 4.39
CA SER A 67 -5.66 -13.54 4.41
C SER A 67 -6.12 -14.31 5.63
N TYR A 68 -7.20 -13.85 6.23
CA TYR A 68 -7.93 -14.54 7.28
C TYR A 68 -9.41 -14.57 6.92
N ASN A 69 -9.97 -15.78 6.87
CA ASN A 69 -11.38 -16.00 6.55
C ASN A 69 -12.06 -16.65 7.76
N LYS A 70 -12.82 -15.86 8.50
CA LYS A 70 -13.65 -16.33 9.59
C LYS A 70 -14.94 -16.98 9.07
N ASP A 71 -15.64 -16.26 8.20
CA ASP A 71 -16.83 -16.71 7.49
C ASP A 71 -17.14 -15.69 6.36
N ILE A 72 -16.87 -16.06 5.10
CA ILE A 72 -17.01 -15.16 3.96
C ILE A 72 -18.47 -14.93 3.54
N GLU A 73 -19.39 -15.82 3.94
CA GLU A 73 -20.81 -15.67 3.65
C GLU A 73 -21.51 -14.73 4.64
N LYS A 74 -21.02 -14.73 5.88
CA LYS A 74 -21.63 -13.99 6.99
C LYS A 74 -21.02 -12.61 7.23
N PHE A 75 -19.69 -12.48 7.11
CA PHE A 75 -18.98 -11.28 7.52
C PHE A 75 -18.37 -10.53 6.34
N LYS A 76 -18.31 -9.20 6.45
CA LYS A 76 -17.61 -8.35 5.49
C LYS A 76 -16.11 -8.62 5.51
N THR A 77 -15.45 -8.33 4.42
CA THR A 77 -13.99 -8.49 4.26
C THR A 77 -13.30 -7.13 4.24
N ILE A 78 -12.38 -6.91 5.15
CA ILE A 78 -11.49 -5.74 5.13
C ILE A 78 -10.38 -6.02 4.11
N LEU A 79 -10.26 -5.18 3.09
CA LEU A 79 -9.09 -5.11 2.22
C LEU A 79 -8.23 -3.96 2.69
N PHE A 80 -7.08 -4.29 3.32
CA PHE A 80 -6.22 -3.32 3.96
C PHE A 80 -5.05 -2.91 3.06
N PHE A 81 -4.89 -1.61 2.87
CA PHE A 81 -3.86 -0.93 2.11
C PHE A 81 -2.92 -0.20 3.06
N HIS A 82 -1.71 -0.70 3.21
CA HIS A 82 -0.75 -0.17 4.18
C HIS A 82 -0.09 1.15 3.74
N GLY A 83 0.55 1.83 4.69
CA GLY A 83 1.28 3.07 4.48
C GLY A 83 2.56 2.92 3.66
N ASN A 84 3.37 3.98 3.64
CA ASN A 84 4.54 4.11 2.77
C ASN A 84 5.83 3.46 3.30
N ALA A 85 5.81 2.80 4.45
CA ALA A 85 7.00 2.25 5.09
C ALA A 85 6.81 0.83 5.64
N GLY A 86 7.91 0.11 5.80
CA GLY A 86 7.96 -1.18 6.50
C GLY A 86 7.61 -2.39 5.63
N SER A 87 7.07 -3.41 6.28
CA SER A 87 6.68 -4.71 5.68
C SER A 87 5.34 -5.18 6.26
N LEU A 88 4.83 -6.34 5.79
CA LEU A 88 3.63 -6.97 6.37
C LEU A 88 3.80 -7.29 7.86
N GLU A 89 4.99 -7.69 8.28
CA GLU A 89 5.28 -8.00 9.69
C GLU A 89 4.99 -6.82 10.63
N ASN A 90 5.26 -5.60 10.17
CA ASN A 90 4.95 -4.38 10.93
C ASN A 90 3.45 -4.15 11.13
N ARG A 91 2.57 -4.94 10.47
CA ARG A 91 1.10 -4.84 10.55
C ARG A 91 0.47 -5.98 11.34
N THR A 92 1.26 -6.88 11.90
CA THR A 92 0.76 -8.03 12.68
C THR A 92 -0.18 -7.59 13.81
N TYR A 93 0.13 -6.47 14.47
CA TYR A 93 -0.72 -5.94 15.54
C TYR A 93 -2.13 -5.58 15.06
N LYS A 94 -2.28 -4.99 13.86
CA LYS A 94 -3.61 -4.68 13.28
C LYS A 94 -4.38 -5.94 12.94
N LEU A 95 -3.70 -6.93 12.37
CA LEU A 95 -4.33 -8.20 12.03
C LEU A 95 -4.86 -8.92 13.27
N ASN A 96 -4.13 -8.86 14.39
CA ASN A 96 -4.59 -9.39 15.65
C ASN A 96 -5.87 -8.70 16.13
N HIS A 97 -5.95 -7.36 16.04
CA HIS A 97 -7.20 -6.64 16.37
C HIS A 97 -8.36 -7.02 15.42
N PHE A 98 -8.11 -7.22 14.12
CA PHE A 98 -9.16 -7.63 13.19
C PHE A 98 -9.69 -9.03 13.47
N LYS A 99 -8.87 -9.95 14.00
CA LYS A 99 -9.31 -11.30 14.39
C LYS A 99 -10.35 -11.29 15.51
N ASP A 100 -10.28 -10.31 16.42
CA ASP A 100 -11.24 -10.16 17.51
C ASP A 100 -12.59 -9.62 17.00
N LEU A 101 -12.64 -9.10 15.78
CA LEU A 101 -13.86 -8.62 15.15
C LEU A 101 -14.57 -9.72 14.34
N ASN A 102 -15.82 -9.48 14.02
CA ASN A 102 -16.60 -10.31 13.09
C ASN A 102 -16.37 -9.87 11.64
N VAL A 103 -15.13 -10.02 11.18
CA VAL A 103 -14.71 -9.67 9.81
C VAL A 103 -13.74 -10.71 9.26
N ASN A 104 -13.70 -10.81 7.95
CA ASN A 104 -12.59 -11.39 7.21
C ASN A 104 -11.60 -10.30 6.85
N PHE A 105 -10.35 -10.62 6.52
CA PHE A 105 -9.44 -9.62 5.99
C PHE A 105 -8.45 -10.16 4.96
N LEU A 106 -7.99 -9.24 4.12
CA LEU A 106 -6.85 -9.39 3.24
C LEU A 106 -5.98 -8.15 3.38
N ILE A 107 -4.70 -8.34 3.67
CA ILE A 107 -3.67 -7.32 3.50
C ILE A 107 -2.70 -7.78 2.43
N ILE A 108 -2.31 -6.88 1.53
CA ILE A 108 -1.25 -7.11 0.54
C ILE A 108 -0.04 -6.23 0.85
N ALA A 109 1.16 -6.72 0.59
CA ALA A 109 2.33 -5.86 0.47
C ALA A 109 2.35 -5.24 -0.92
N TRP A 110 2.67 -3.96 -1.01
CA TRP A 110 2.87 -3.28 -2.28
C TRP A 110 4.07 -3.87 -3.05
N ARG A 111 4.09 -3.66 -4.37
CA ARG A 111 5.29 -3.90 -5.18
C ARG A 111 6.51 -3.20 -4.57
N GLY A 112 7.65 -3.88 -4.51
CA GLY A 112 8.87 -3.41 -3.85
C GLY A 112 8.90 -3.56 -2.33
N PHE A 113 7.79 -3.93 -1.66
CA PHE A 113 7.70 -4.14 -0.21
C PHE A 113 7.66 -5.64 0.11
N SER A 114 8.10 -6.02 1.32
CA SER A 114 8.05 -7.40 1.83
C SER A 114 8.66 -8.44 0.88
N GLY A 115 9.68 -8.06 0.12
CA GLY A 115 10.34 -8.92 -0.85
C GLY A 115 9.63 -9.06 -2.20
N ASN A 116 8.52 -8.36 -2.43
CA ASN A 116 7.89 -8.30 -3.74
C ASN A 116 8.79 -7.61 -4.76
N GLU A 117 8.75 -8.08 -5.98
CA GLU A 117 9.42 -7.44 -7.10
C GLU A 117 8.80 -6.08 -7.47
N GLY A 118 9.49 -5.36 -8.34
CA GLY A 118 9.05 -4.08 -8.87
C GLY A 118 9.44 -2.89 -8.01
N LYS A 119 9.07 -1.70 -8.48
CA LYS A 119 9.31 -0.43 -7.79
C LYS A 119 7.98 0.24 -7.50
N PRO A 120 7.75 0.72 -6.26
CA PRO A 120 6.51 1.38 -5.92
C PRO A 120 6.38 2.72 -6.67
N ASN A 121 5.21 2.96 -7.19
CA ASN A 121 4.77 4.23 -7.76
C ASN A 121 3.23 4.25 -7.76
N GLU A 122 2.64 5.41 -7.88
CA GLU A 122 1.20 5.61 -7.76
C GLU A 122 0.38 4.66 -8.66
N ASN A 123 0.66 4.63 -9.96
CA ASN A 123 -0.03 3.73 -10.89
C ASN A 123 0.18 2.26 -10.58
N GLY A 124 1.36 1.91 -10.09
CA GLY A 124 1.70 0.56 -9.64
C GLY A 124 0.84 0.12 -8.46
N LEU A 125 0.73 0.97 -7.43
CA LEU A 125 -0.10 0.68 -6.26
C LEU A 125 -1.58 0.51 -6.64
N TYR A 126 -2.09 1.30 -7.59
CA TYR A 126 -3.45 1.13 -8.12
C TYR A 126 -3.65 -0.22 -8.82
N LYS A 127 -2.65 -0.71 -9.56
CA LYS A 127 -2.69 -2.04 -10.18
C LYS A 127 -2.67 -3.14 -9.11
N ASP A 128 -1.86 -2.98 -8.07
CA ASP A 128 -1.76 -3.91 -6.95
C ASP A 128 -3.13 -4.03 -6.25
N ALA A 129 -3.73 -2.89 -5.89
CA ALA A 129 -5.04 -2.86 -5.25
C ALA A 129 -6.15 -3.47 -6.12
N LYS A 130 -6.19 -3.13 -7.42
CA LYS A 130 -7.15 -3.70 -8.37
C LYS A 130 -6.98 -5.22 -8.52
N SER A 131 -5.75 -5.73 -8.42
CA SER A 131 -5.45 -7.17 -8.45
C SER A 131 -5.90 -7.88 -7.17
N ALA A 132 -5.73 -7.25 -6.01
CA ALA A 132 -6.24 -7.76 -4.74
C ALA A 132 -7.78 -7.85 -4.74
N ILE A 133 -8.46 -6.83 -5.26
CA ILE A 133 -9.92 -6.84 -5.42
C ILE A 133 -10.36 -7.98 -6.36
N LYS A 134 -9.68 -8.14 -7.50
CA LYS A 134 -9.96 -9.24 -8.44
C LYS A 134 -9.74 -10.61 -7.77
N TRP A 135 -8.71 -10.74 -6.96
CA TRP A 135 -8.44 -11.96 -6.21
C TRP A 135 -9.57 -12.26 -5.21
N LEU A 136 -10.05 -11.28 -4.44
CA LEU A 136 -11.19 -11.44 -3.54
C LEU A 136 -12.46 -11.86 -4.32
N ASN A 137 -12.73 -11.22 -5.47
CA ASN A 137 -13.85 -11.59 -6.32
C ASN A 137 -13.77 -13.05 -6.81
N SER A 138 -12.57 -13.55 -7.13
CA SER A 138 -12.36 -14.96 -7.51
C SER A 138 -12.60 -15.95 -6.37
N LYS A 139 -12.63 -15.45 -5.12
CA LYS A 139 -13.02 -16.23 -3.93
C LYS A 139 -14.50 -16.10 -3.56
N GLY A 140 -15.31 -15.49 -4.43
CA GLY A 140 -16.73 -15.27 -4.19
C GLY A 140 -17.09 -14.02 -3.39
N ILE A 141 -16.08 -13.20 -2.99
CA ILE A 141 -16.30 -11.99 -2.20
C ILE A 141 -16.57 -10.82 -3.16
N THR A 142 -17.81 -10.39 -3.27
CA THR A 142 -18.22 -9.27 -4.13
C THR A 142 -17.86 -7.92 -3.51
N LYS A 143 -17.86 -6.85 -4.29
CA LYS A 143 -17.50 -5.50 -3.83
C LYS A 143 -18.37 -5.02 -2.67
N GLU A 144 -19.66 -5.34 -2.70
CA GLU A 144 -20.63 -4.99 -1.67
C GLU A 144 -20.31 -5.64 -0.31
N ASN A 145 -19.41 -6.63 -0.31
CA ASN A 145 -18.89 -7.31 0.88
C ASN A 145 -17.47 -6.90 1.24
N ILE A 146 -16.86 -5.97 0.51
CA ILE A 146 -15.50 -5.47 0.78
C ILE A 146 -15.57 -4.09 1.44
N ILE A 147 -14.86 -3.94 2.56
CA ILE A 147 -14.54 -2.66 3.18
C ILE A 147 -13.10 -2.32 2.79
N LEU A 148 -12.91 -1.22 2.08
CA LEU A 148 -11.58 -0.72 1.74
C LEU A 148 -11.03 0.04 2.95
N TYR A 149 -9.86 -0.36 3.43
CA TYR A 149 -9.21 0.29 4.55
C TYR A 149 -7.83 0.78 4.13
N GLY A 150 -7.63 2.09 4.07
CA GLY A 150 -6.35 2.72 3.77
C GLY A 150 -5.69 3.32 5.01
N GLU A 151 -4.39 3.09 5.16
CA GLU A 151 -3.53 3.71 6.17
C GLU A 151 -2.56 4.67 5.48
N SER A 152 -2.53 5.95 5.84
CA SER A 152 -1.60 6.95 5.30
C SER A 152 -1.59 6.93 3.77
N LEU A 153 -0.48 6.57 3.12
CA LEU A 153 -0.39 6.39 1.66
C LEU A 153 -1.52 5.51 1.10
N GLY A 154 -1.88 4.44 1.80
CA GLY A 154 -2.96 3.53 1.42
C GLY A 154 -4.33 4.19 1.34
N THR A 155 -4.54 5.36 1.99
CA THR A 155 -5.80 6.10 1.90
C THR A 155 -6.04 6.63 0.50
N GLY A 156 -5.02 7.15 -0.17
CA GLY A 156 -5.09 7.58 -1.56
C GLY A 156 -5.47 6.42 -2.50
N VAL A 157 -4.89 5.24 -2.26
CA VAL A 157 -5.23 4.04 -3.04
C VAL A 157 -6.67 3.59 -2.78
N ALA A 158 -7.11 3.58 -1.51
CA ALA A 158 -8.48 3.22 -1.15
C ALA A 158 -9.50 4.14 -1.84
N VAL A 159 -9.26 5.47 -1.82
CA VAL A 159 -10.12 6.45 -2.49
C VAL A 159 -10.16 6.24 -4.00
N GLU A 160 -9.00 6.05 -4.65
CA GLU A 160 -8.91 5.81 -6.09
C GLU A 160 -9.74 4.58 -6.53
N VAL A 161 -9.58 3.45 -5.82
CA VAL A 161 -10.29 2.23 -6.23
C VAL A 161 -11.76 2.24 -5.83
N ALA A 162 -12.17 3.08 -4.88
CA ALA A 162 -13.55 3.26 -4.46
C ALA A 162 -14.40 4.08 -5.44
N GLN A 163 -13.77 4.92 -6.28
CA GLN A 163 -14.48 5.84 -7.17
C GLN A 163 -15.55 5.12 -8.02
N ASN A 164 -16.77 5.67 -8.00
CA ASN A 164 -17.91 5.18 -8.79
C ASN A 164 -18.22 3.68 -8.61
N LYS A 165 -18.02 3.14 -7.40
CA LYS A 165 -18.26 1.72 -7.11
C LYS A 165 -18.93 1.55 -5.74
N ASN A 166 -19.76 0.52 -5.62
CA ASN A 166 -20.50 0.20 -4.41
C ASN A 166 -19.70 -0.79 -3.55
N TYR A 167 -18.76 -0.28 -2.75
CA TYR A 167 -18.14 -1.07 -1.69
C TYR A 167 -18.98 -1.02 -0.42
N ALA A 168 -18.78 -1.99 0.49
CA ALA A 168 -19.46 -2.00 1.80
C ALA A 168 -19.10 -0.76 2.65
N GLY A 169 -17.91 -0.22 2.47
CA GLY A 169 -17.45 0.99 3.13
C GLY A 169 -16.01 1.35 2.77
N VAL A 170 -15.60 2.54 3.18
CA VAL A 170 -14.23 3.02 3.08
C VAL A 170 -13.80 3.57 4.44
N ILE A 171 -12.69 3.07 4.95
CA ILE A 171 -12.07 3.53 6.20
C ILE A 171 -10.73 4.17 5.84
N LEU A 172 -10.52 5.40 6.29
CA LEU A 172 -9.30 6.15 6.04
C LEU A 172 -8.63 6.51 7.37
N GLU A 173 -7.47 5.93 7.61
CA GLU A 173 -6.64 6.20 8.78
C GLU A 173 -5.50 7.14 8.42
N SER A 174 -5.42 8.29 9.08
CA SER A 174 -4.44 9.34 8.81
C SER A 174 -4.43 9.77 7.33
N PRO A 175 -5.60 10.14 6.75
CA PRO A 175 -5.69 10.53 5.35
C PRO A 175 -5.00 11.88 5.11
N PHE A 176 -4.58 12.08 3.87
CA PHE A 176 -4.07 13.36 3.36
C PHE A 176 -4.96 13.85 2.21
N THR A 177 -5.03 15.15 2.01
CA THR A 177 -5.86 15.75 0.95
C THR A 177 -5.16 15.72 -0.41
N SER A 178 -3.84 15.88 -0.41
CA SER A 178 -2.98 15.76 -1.59
C SER A 178 -1.53 15.55 -1.16
N MET A 179 -0.69 15.04 -2.06
CA MET A 179 0.75 14.90 -1.81
C MET A 179 1.46 16.25 -1.55
N ILE A 180 0.87 17.35 -2.02
CA ILE A 180 1.41 18.70 -1.80
C ILE A 180 1.15 19.16 -0.35
N ASN A 181 0.14 18.61 0.33
CA ASN A 181 -0.28 18.99 1.68
C ASN A 181 0.26 18.01 2.75
N MET A 182 1.17 17.11 2.37
CA MET A 182 1.93 16.26 3.29
C MET A 182 3.23 16.92 3.68
#